data_017008818034f4c085b4b7b64cf849ac
#
_entry.id   017008818034f4c085b4b7b64cf849ac
#
_cell.length_a   1.000
_cell.length_b   1.000
_cell.length_c   1.000
_cell.angle_alpha   90.00
_cell.angle_beta   90.00
_cell.angle_gamma   90.00
#
_symmetry.space_group_name_H-M   'P 1'
#
loop_
_entity.id
_entity.type
_entity.pdbx_description
1 polymer ?
#
loop_
_entity_poly.entity_id
_entity_poly.type
_entity_poly.pdbx_seq_one_letter_code
_entity_poly.pdbx_strand_id
1 'polypeptide(L)'
;MKTENFKTFTASMIAIVTVISALVAWRAAAASQNAGDADFRGLVATVNAEEAAVLSTIKVTEHYQAFLSYTRYNELGYKLYDALQSKPADADALEQQKSDSWGIAYGLQSLFFPSRYLRPDGTYDSQREMDELLADE
;
A
#
# COMPACT_ATOMS: atom_id res chain seq x y z
N MET A 1 36.58 34.22 62.07
CA MET A 1 35.36 33.39 62.04
C MET A 1 34.33 33.77 60.95
N LYS A 2 34.11 35.06 60.60
CA LYS A 2 33.09 35.42 59.56
C LYS A 2 33.47 35.01 58.12
N THR A 3 34.73 35.00 57.77
CA THR A 3 35.22 34.73 56.39
C THR A 3 35.21 33.24 56.04
N GLU A 4 35.35 32.31 56.95
CA GLU A 4 35.29 30.86 56.72
C GLU A 4 33.86 30.41 56.49
N ASN A 5 32.91 30.91 57.27
CA ASN A 5 31.50 30.60 57.08
C ASN A 5 30.98 31.11 55.71
N PHE A 6 31.48 32.24 55.23
CA PHE A 6 31.14 32.75 53.91
C PHE A 6 31.68 31.88 52.76
N LYS A 7 32.95 31.40 52.91
CA LYS A 7 33.53 30.49 51.91
C LYS A 7 32.79 29.14 51.85
N THR A 8 32.43 28.59 53.00
CA THR A 8 31.67 27.34 53.08
C THR A 8 30.27 27.52 52.49
N PHE A 9 29.60 28.62 52.78
CA PHE A 9 28.28 28.92 52.18
C PHE A 9 28.36 29.06 50.65
N THR A 10 29.35 29.78 50.12
CA THR A 10 29.54 29.96 48.68
C THR A 10 29.86 28.61 48.01
N ALA A 11 30.71 27.81 48.61
CA ALA A 11 31.01 26.46 48.06
C ALA A 11 29.77 25.57 48.02
N SER A 12 28.95 25.58 49.08
CA SER A 12 27.69 24.83 49.13
C SER A 12 26.70 25.29 48.07
N MET A 13 26.56 26.60 47.87
CA MET A 13 25.68 27.15 46.84
C MET A 13 26.15 26.73 45.43
N ILE A 14 27.44 26.80 45.15
CA ILE A 14 28.00 26.34 43.85
C ILE A 14 27.73 24.86 43.65
N ALA A 15 27.93 24.01 44.67
CA ALA A 15 27.66 22.60 44.58
C ALA A 15 26.18 22.29 44.28
N ILE A 16 25.23 22.99 44.94
CA ILE A 16 23.80 22.85 44.72
C ILE A 16 23.43 23.27 43.28
N VAL A 17 23.93 24.43 42.82
CA VAL A 17 23.67 24.87 41.46
C VAL A 17 24.22 23.92 40.42
N THR A 18 25.40 23.36 40.65
CA THR A 18 26.00 22.37 39.74
C THR A 18 25.16 21.09 39.67
N VAL A 19 24.69 20.57 40.81
CA VAL A 19 23.81 19.38 40.82
C VAL A 19 22.49 19.64 40.11
N ILE A 20 21.86 20.79 40.38
CA ILE A 20 20.61 21.15 39.70
C ILE A 20 20.83 21.27 38.18
N SER A 21 21.90 21.92 37.75
CA SER A 21 22.24 22.07 36.33
C SER A 21 22.48 20.72 35.66
N ALA A 22 23.16 19.79 36.32
CA ALA A 22 23.39 18.44 35.84
C ALA A 22 22.07 17.65 35.69
N LEU A 23 21.15 17.77 36.65
CA LEU A 23 19.84 17.14 36.61
C LEU A 23 18.97 17.68 35.47
N VAL A 24 18.99 19.01 35.23
CA VAL A 24 18.26 19.63 34.15
C VAL A 24 18.82 19.20 32.79
N ALA A 25 20.16 19.19 32.65
CA ALA A 25 20.83 18.73 31.44
C ALA A 25 20.52 17.24 31.14
N TRP A 26 20.54 16.39 32.14
CA TRP A 26 20.19 14.98 31.99
C TRP A 26 18.72 14.78 31.56
N ARG A 27 17.79 15.52 32.19
CA ARG A 27 16.36 15.47 31.78
C ARG A 27 16.15 15.96 30.37
N ALA A 28 16.83 17.03 29.97
CA ALA A 28 16.76 17.57 28.62
C ALA A 28 17.30 16.55 27.59
N ALA A 29 18.42 15.88 27.90
CA ALA A 29 18.97 14.83 27.06
C ALA A 29 18.02 13.63 26.93
N ALA A 30 17.44 13.17 28.04
CA ALA A 30 16.47 12.07 28.04
C ALA A 30 15.20 12.41 27.25
N ALA A 31 14.70 13.66 27.38
CA ALA A 31 13.54 14.12 26.60
C ALA A 31 13.86 14.20 25.11
N SER A 32 15.05 14.64 24.73
CA SER A 32 15.50 14.69 23.33
C SER A 32 15.63 13.30 22.71
N GLN A 33 16.15 12.32 23.45
CA GLN A 33 16.23 10.92 22.97
C GLN A 33 14.83 10.33 22.74
N ASN A 34 13.91 10.52 23.70
CA ASN A 34 12.55 10.05 23.56
C ASN A 34 11.81 10.70 22.38
N ALA A 35 12.05 11.98 22.11
CA ALA A 35 11.50 12.68 20.94
C ALA A 35 12.06 12.10 19.64
N GLY A 36 13.38 11.88 19.56
CA GLY A 36 14.01 11.25 18.40
C GLY A 36 13.49 9.84 18.11
N ASP A 37 13.27 9.04 19.16
CA ASP A 37 12.68 7.68 19.02
C ASP A 37 11.23 7.75 18.53
N ALA A 38 10.46 8.73 19.00
CA ALA A 38 9.08 8.92 18.55
C ALA A 38 9.01 9.37 17.08
N ASP A 39 9.87 10.30 16.69
CA ASP A 39 9.99 10.78 15.30
C ASP A 39 10.42 9.63 14.36
N PHE A 40 11.38 8.81 14.77
CA PHE A 40 11.82 7.66 14.00
C PHE A 40 10.69 6.63 13.82
N ARG A 41 9.93 6.32 14.87
CA ARG A 41 8.78 5.42 14.79
C ARG A 41 7.69 5.99 13.88
N GLY A 42 7.44 7.29 13.95
CA GLY A 42 6.52 7.97 13.06
C GLY A 42 6.94 7.85 11.59
N LEU A 43 8.23 8.06 11.31
CA LEU A 43 8.79 7.90 9.95
C LEU A 43 8.63 6.46 9.44
N VAL A 44 8.97 5.47 10.26
CA VAL A 44 8.81 4.05 9.90
C VAL A 44 7.35 3.72 9.61
N ALA A 45 6.42 4.19 10.44
CA ALA A 45 4.99 3.99 10.22
C ALA A 45 4.51 4.62 8.91
N THR A 46 4.99 5.83 8.58
CA THR A 46 4.67 6.50 7.31
C THR A 46 5.20 5.71 6.10
N VAL A 47 6.46 5.26 6.17
CA VAL A 47 7.06 4.46 5.08
C VAL A 47 6.29 3.15 4.86
N ASN A 48 5.93 2.45 5.94
CA ASN A 48 5.17 1.21 5.84
C ASN A 48 3.78 1.46 5.22
N ALA A 49 3.10 2.54 5.61
CA ALA A 49 1.79 2.90 5.03
C ALA A 49 1.91 3.28 3.54
N GLU A 50 2.97 3.98 3.14
CA GLU A 50 3.23 4.30 1.73
C GLU A 50 3.55 3.03 0.92
N GLU A 51 4.35 2.10 1.48
CA GLU A 51 4.65 0.81 0.86
C GLU A 51 3.37 0.00 0.64
N ALA A 52 2.51 -0.10 1.65
CA ALA A 52 1.22 -0.76 1.57
C ALA A 52 0.33 -0.15 0.48
N ALA A 53 0.21 1.16 0.43
CA ALA A 53 -0.57 1.87 -0.59
C ALA A 53 -0.04 1.62 -2.01
N VAL A 54 1.29 1.57 -2.19
CA VAL A 54 1.92 1.26 -3.49
C VAL A 54 1.63 -0.18 -3.91
N LEU A 55 1.80 -1.15 -3.01
CA LEU A 55 1.53 -2.56 -3.29
C LEU A 55 0.06 -2.80 -3.64
N SER A 56 -0.86 -2.19 -2.91
CA SER A 56 -2.30 -2.23 -3.20
C SER A 56 -2.63 -1.62 -4.55
N THR A 57 -2.00 -0.49 -4.90
CA THR A 57 -2.17 0.15 -6.22
C THR A 57 -1.69 -0.75 -7.35
N ILE A 58 -0.53 -1.40 -7.20
CA ILE A 58 -0.01 -2.35 -8.20
C ILE A 58 -1.00 -3.49 -8.39
N LYS A 59 -1.45 -4.11 -7.31
CA LYS A 59 -2.37 -5.25 -7.33
C LYS A 59 -3.69 -4.91 -8.01
N VAL A 60 -4.32 -3.78 -7.64
CA VAL A 60 -5.57 -3.32 -8.30
C VAL A 60 -5.34 -3.04 -9.78
N THR A 61 -4.20 -2.45 -10.14
CA THR A 61 -3.86 -2.18 -11.54
C THR A 61 -3.71 -3.47 -12.34
N GLU A 62 -3.02 -4.47 -11.81
CA GLU A 62 -2.85 -5.79 -12.45
C GLU A 62 -4.21 -6.49 -12.65
N HIS A 63 -5.06 -6.49 -11.63
CA HIS A 63 -6.40 -7.07 -11.71
C HIS A 63 -7.28 -6.34 -12.74
N TYR A 64 -7.23 -5.01 -12.76
CA TYR A 64 -7.97 -4.22 -13.74
C TYR A 64 -7.49 -4.46 -15.17
N GLN A 65 -6.19 -4.56 -15.40
CA GLN A 65 -5.64 -4.91 -16.72
C GLN A 65 -6.03 -6.33 -17.16
N ALA A 66 -6.04 -7.28 -16.23
CA ALA A 66 -6.52 -8.63 -16.50
C ALA A 66 -8.01 -8.63 -16.87
N PHE A 67 -8.83 -7.84 -16.17
CA PHE A 67 -10.25 -7.66 -16.49
C PHE A 67 -10.47 -7.05 -17.88
N LEU A 68 -9.75 -6.00 -18.24
CA LEU A 68 -9.84 -5.39 -19.56
C LEU A 68 -9.44 -6.37 -20.67
N SER A 69 -8.38 -7.12 -20.44
CA SER A 69 -7.92 -8.16 -21.37
C SER A 69 -8.94 -9.29 -21.50
N TYR A 70 -9.50 -9.75 -20.40
CA TYR A 70 -10.60 -10.72 -20.37
C TYR A 70 -11.78 -10.23 -21.22
N THR A 71 -12.25 -9.03 -20.98
CA THR A 71 -13.39 -8.45 -21.71
C THR A 71 -13.12 -8.42 -23.22
N ARG A 72 -11.92 -7.97 -23.62
CA ARG A 72 -11.50 -7.91 -25.01
C ARG A 72 -11.50 -9.29 -25.69
N TYR A 73 -10.89 -10.28 -25.04
CA TYR A 73 -10.80 -11.63 -25.64
C TYR A 73 -12.15 -12.34 -25.61
N ASN A 74 -12.96 -12.13 -24.61
CA ASN A 74 -14.31 -12.65 -24.53
C ASN A 74 -15.20 -12.08 -25.65
N GLU A 75 -15.17 -10.75 -25.86
CA GLU A 75 -15.88 -10.11 -26.98
C GLU A 75 -15.38 -10.60 -28.35
N LEU A 76 -14.05 -10.78 -28.51
CA LEU A 76 -13.49 -11.32 -29.74
C LEU A 76 -14.02 -12.73 -30.00
N GLY A 77 -14.06 -13.59 -28.97
CA GLY A 77 -14.63 -14.92 -29.07
C GLY A 77 -16.08 -14.92 -29.54
N TYR A 78 -16.92 -14.02 -29.02
CA TYR A 78 -18.30 -13.85 -29.49
C TYR A 78 -18.39 -13.37 -30.93
N LYS A 79 -17.59 -12.38 -31.34
CA LYS A 79 -17.56 -11.89 -32.74
C LYS A 79 -17.14 -13.01 -33.70
N LEU A 80 -16.18 -13.83 -33.34
CA LEU A 80 -15.75 -14.96 -34.16
C LEU A 80 -16.83 -16.07 -34.19
N TYR A 81 -17.53 -16.32 -33.09
CA TYR A 81 -18.67 -17.20 -33.04
C TYR A 81 -19.79 -16.73 -34.01
N ASP A 82 -20.14 -15.45 -34.00
CA ASP A 82 -21.15 -14.89 -34.91
C ASP A 82 -20.70 -14.98 -36.38
N ALA A 83 -19.42 -14.72 -36.68
CA ALA A 83 -18.88 -14.86 -38.02
C ALA A 83 -18.97 -16.28 -38.56
N LEU A 84 -18.77 -17.29 -37.70
CA LEU A 84 -18.88 -18.71 -38.08
C LEU A 84 -20.31 -19.13 -38.49
N GLN A 85 -21.35 -18.42 -38.03
CA GLN A 85 -22.73 -18.70 -38.41
C GLN A 85 -22.98 -18.54 -39.91
N SER A 86 -22.19 -17.68 -40.59
CA SER A 86 -22.27 -17.49 -42.03
C SER A 86 -21.57 -18.57 -42.86
N LYS A 87 -20.98 -19.59 -42.25
CA LYS A 87 -20.23 -20.69 -42.87
C LYS A 87 -19.16 -20.21 -43.86
N PRO A 88 -18.19 -19.39 -43.41
CA PRO A 88 -17.14 -18.86 -44.27
C PRO A 88 -16.20 -19.97 -44.78
N ALA A 89 -15.47 -19.67 -45.85
CA ALA A 89 -14.55 -20.63 -46.46
C ALA A 89 -13.35 -21.00 -45.55
N ASP A 90 -13.02 -20.12 -44.60
CA ASP A 90 -11.94 -20.24 -43.61
C ASP A 90 -12.45 -20.61 -42.20
N ALA A 91 -13.58 -21.33 -42.14
CA ALA A 91 -14.24 -21.71 -40.89
C ALA A 91 -13.31 -22.39 -39.87
N ASP A 92 -12.43 -23.28 -40.32
CA ASP A 92 -11.50 -23.99 -39.44
C ASP A 92 -10.51 -23.01 -38.73
N ALA A 93 -10.00 -22.01 -39.46
CA ALA A 93 -9.11 -21.02 -38.90
C ALA A 93 -9.84 -20.10 -37.91
N LEU A 94 -11.08 -19.69 -38.21
CA LEU A 94 -11.90 -18.90 -37.30
C LEU A 94 -12.31 -19.67 -36.04
N GLU A 95 -12.59 -20.98 -36.17
CA GLU A 95 -12.87 -21.85 -35.02
C GLU A 95 -11.68 -21.93 -34.06
N GLN A 96 -10.46 -22.09 -34.61
CA GLN A 96 -9.25 -22.09 -33.82
C GLN A 96 -9.04 -20.75 -33.10
N GLN A 97 -9.17 -19.63 -33.81
CA GLN A 97 -9.03 -18.30 -33.22
C GLN A 97 -10.08 -18.03 -32.12
N LYS A 98 -11.31 -18.49 -32.30
CA LYS A 98 -12.38 -18.42 -31.29
C LYS A 98 -11.99 -19.21 -30.04
N SER A 99 -11.53 -20.45 -30.22
CA SER A 99 -11.10 -21.31 -29.13
C SER A 99 -9.94 -20.69 -28.36
N ASP A 100 -8.93 -20.16 -29.05
CA ASP A 100 -7.78 -19.50 -28.46
C ASP A 100 -8.20 -18.24 -27.69
N SER A 101 -9.11 -17.42 -28.25
CA SER A 101 -9.61 -16.22 -27.59
C SER A 101 -10.33 -16.53 -26.28
N TRP A 102 -11.21 -17.50 -26.26
CA TRP A 102 -11.89 -17.93 -25.05
C TRP A 102 -10.95 -18.62 -24.07
N GLY A 103 -9.95 -19.39 -24.55
CA GLY A 103 -8.92 -19.97 -23.70
C GLY A 103 -8.12 -18.91 -22.95
N ILE A 104 -7.72 -17.83 -23.63
CA ILE A 104 -7.04 -16.68 -23.01
C ILE A 104 -7.98 -15.97 -22.02
N ALA A 105 -9.22 -15.70 -22.38
CA ALA A 105 -10.19 -15.09 -21.48
C ALA A 105 -10.39 -15.91 -20.21
N TYR A 106 -10.53 -17.21 -20.31
CA TYR A 106 -10.66 -18.12 -19.17
C TYR A 106 -9.43 -18.07 -18.24
N GLY A 107 -8.23 -18.08 -18.83
CA GLY A 107 -6.98 -17.97 -18.06
C GLY A 107 -6.88 -16.64 -17.30
N LEU A 108 -7.28 -15.54 -17.93
CA LEU A 108 -7.26 -14.21 -17.33
C LEU A 108 -8.29 -14.06 -16.20
N GLN A 109 -9.43 -14.73 -16.28
CA GLN A 109 -10.49 -14.63 -15.28
C GLN A 109 -10.00 -14.97 -13.87
N SER A 110 -9.06 -15.90 -13.74
CA SER A 110 -8.52 -16.32 -12.44
C SER A 110 -7.68 -15.21 -11.76
N LEU A 111 -7.19 -14.23 -12.52
CA LEU A 111 -6.31 -13.16 -12.01
C LEU A 111 -7.07 -12.01 -11.34
N PHE A 112 -8.32 -11.76 -11.74
CA PHE A 112 -9.11 -10.65 -11.19
C PHE A 112 -10.34 -11.13 -10.41
N PHE A 113 -10.48 -12.44 -10.22
CA PHE A 113 -11.60 -12.96 -9.44
C PHE A 113 -11.37 -12.77 -7.94
N PRO A 114 -12.19 -11.98 -7.28
CA PRO A 114 -13.56 -12.37 -6.96
C PRO A 114 -14.62 -11.48 -7.62
N SER A 115 -15.75 -12.10 -7.96
CA SER A 115 -16.93 -11.45 -8.53
C SER A 115 -17.48 -10.28 -7.71
N ARG A 116 -17.03 -10.11 -6.45
CA ARG A 116 -17.45 -9.00 -5.57
C ARG A 116 -17.06 -7.62 -6.06
N TYR A 117 -16.05 -7.53 -6.94
CA TYR A 117 -15.61 -6.27 -7.54
C TYR A 117 -16.23 -6.02 -8.92
N LEU A 118 -17.10 -6.91 -9.40
CA LEU A 118 -17.89 -6.66 -10.61
C LEU A 118 -19.19 -5.96 -10.25
N ARG A 119 -19.43 -4.81 -10.89
CA ARG A 119 -20.69 -4.09 -10.77
C ARG A 119 -21.79 -4.77 -11.59
N PRO A 120 -23.08 -4.51 -11.30
CA PRO A 120 -24.19 -5.06 -12.06
C PRO A 120 -24.18 -4.70 -13.55
N ASP A 121 -23.54 -3.62 -13.94
CA ASP A 121 -23.34 -3.20 -15.33
C ASP A 121 -22.17 -3.90 -16.03
N GLY A 122 -21.49 -4.82 -15.36
CA GLY A 122 -20.36 -5.58 -15.87
C GLY A 122 -19.03 -4.84 -15.84
N THR A 123 -18.96 -3.65 -15.21
CA THR A 123 -17.69 -2.93 -15.02
C THR A 123 -16.96 -3.39 -13.76
N TYR A 124 -15.64 -3.20 -13.74
CA TYR A 124 -14.80 -3.55 -12.59
C TYR A 124 -14.69 -2.38 -11.61
N ASP A 125 -14.94 -2.62 -10.31
CA ASP A 125 -14.88 -1.65 -9.24
C ASP A 125 -13.51 -1.62 -8.58
N SER A 126 -12.54 -1.03 -9.26
CA SER A 126 -11.16 -0.89 -8.76
C SER A 126 -11.08 -0.02 -7.50
N GLN A 127 -11.99 0.93 -7.32
CA GLN A 127 -12.00 1.75 -6.11
C GLN A 127 -12.38 0.93 -4.89
N ARG A 128 -13.42 0.11 -4.99
CA ARG A 128 -13.83 -0.77 -3.90
C ARG A 128 -12.74 -1.78 -3.53
N GLU A 129 -12.05 -2.34 -4.53
CA GLU A 129 -10.92 -3.23 -4.26
C GLU A 129 -9.79 -2.51 -3.53
N MET A 130 -9.45 -1.29 -3.95
CA MET A 130 -8.44 -0.48 -3.29
C MET A 130 -8.80 -0.19 -1.83
N ASP A 131 -10.04 0.23 -1.59
CA ASP A 131 -10.52 0.56 -0.24
C ASP A 131 -10.49 -0.67 0.69
N GLU A 132 -10.84 -1.86 0.17
CA GLU A 132 -10.77 -3.11 0.93
C GLU A 132 -9.32 -3.54 1.22
N LEU A 133 -8.40 -3.42 0.25
CA LEU A 133 -6.99 -3.76 0.45
C LEU A 133 -6.31 -2.85 1.48
N LEU A 134 -6.64 -1.56 1.49
CA LEU A 134 -6.11 -0.61 2.47
C LEU A 134 -6.73 -0.76 3.86
N ALA A 135 -7.90 -1.37 3.98
CA ALA A 135 -8.56 -1.62 5.27
C ALA A 135 -8.07 -2.91 5.96
N ASP A 136 -7.49 -3.84 5.20
CA ASP A 136 -7.02 -5.14 5.71
C ASP A 136 -5.56 -5.07 6.25
N GLU A 137 -4.87 -3.93 6.11
CA GLU A 137 -3.50 -3.65 6.60
C GLU A 137 -3.48 -2.81 7.87
#